data_bbd4bed45cb2134cb8b3bf4691f6b54a
#
_entry.id   bbd4bed45cb2134cb8b3bf4691f6b54a
#
_cell.length_a   1.000
_cell.length_b   1.000
_cell.length_c   1.000
_cell.angle_alpha   90.00
_cell.angle_beta   90.00
_cell.angle_gamma   90.00
#
_symmetry.space_group_name_H-M   'P 1'
#
loop_
_entity.id
_entity.type
_entity.pdbx_description
1 polymer ?
#
loop_
_entity_poly.entity_id
_entity_poly.type
_entity_poly.pdbx_seq_one_letter_code
_entity_poly.pdbx_strand_id
1 'polypeptide(L)'
;TATLAELGTFTFIETFGHLYTPEDLQAFLDASHSEAAYAALLSADSPYALWLAERDGQAIGYAQAGPCGLPHADVRAEDGEIKRLYLRGDAQNSGAGRALMDAMLTWLLADGPRTLWLSVWSENYGAQRFYARYGLEFAGEYHFIVGAQRDREFMYRRLVP
;
A
#
# COMPACT_ATOMS: atom_id res chain seq x y z
N THR A 1 0.70 9.15 14.61
CA THR A 1 -0.12 7.92 14.54
C THR A 1 -1.58 8.22 14.26
N ALA A 2 -2.22 9.13 15.04
CA ALA A 2 -3.64 9.45 14.87
C ALA A 2 -4.01 9.81 13.43
N THR A 3 -3.29 10.76 12.81
CA THR A 3 -3.51 11.18 11.42
C THR A 3 -3.43 10.01 10.43
N LEU A 4 -2.48 9.08 10.61
CA LEU A 4 -2.36 7.90 9.77
C LEU A 4 -3.51 6.91 10.00
N ALA A 5 -3.96 6.73 11.23
CA ALA A 5 -5.09 5.87 11.57
C ALA A 5 -6.39 6.40 10.94
N GLU A 6 -6.67 7.68 11.10
CA GLU A 6 -7.83 8.35 10.50
C GLU A 6 -7.79 8.26 8.96
N LEU A 7 -6.66 8.63 8.35
CA LEU A 7 -6.51 8.62 6.90
C LEU A 7 -6.55 7.21 6.32
N GLY A 8 -5.89 6.25 6.96
CA GLY A 8 -5.90 4.85 6.56
C GLY A 8 -7.29 4.24 6.62
N THR A 9 -8.01 4.47 7.71
CA THR A 9 -9.41 4.07 7.87
C THR A 9 -10.29 4.70 6.79
N PHE A 10 -10.20 6.01 6.61
CA PHE A 10 -11.01 6.74 5.63
C PHE A 10 -10.77 6.21 4.21
N THR A 11 -9.53 6.15 3.76
CA THR A 11 -9.19 5.74 2.38
C THR A 11 -9.50 4.27 2.13
N PHE A 12 -9.37 3.40 3.13
CA PHE A 12 -9.75 2.00 3.02
C PHE A 12 -11.27 1.85 2.87
N ILE A 13 -12.05 2.52 3.71
CA ILE A 13 -13.52 2.50 3.62
C ILE A 13 -13.99 3.07 2.27
N GLU A 14 -13.43 4.20 1.83
CA GLU A 14 -13.78 4.83 0.56
C GLU A 14 -13.57 3.89 -0.64
N THR A 15 -12.49 3.08 -0.59
CA THR A 15 -12.12 2.20 -1.70
C THR A 15 -12.80 0.83 -1.59
N PHE A 16 -12.82 0.22 -0.40
CA PHE A 16 -13.14 -1.20 -0.21
C PHE A 16 -14.33 -1.45 0.71
N GLY A 17 -14.83 -0.44 1.42
CA GLY A 17 -15.86 -0.63 2.47
C GLY A 17 -17.12 -1.32 1.97
N HIS A 18 -17.45 -1.17 0.70
CA HIS A 18 -18.62 -1.79 0.07
C HIS A 18 -18.48 -3.32 -0.15
N LEU A 19 -17.28 -3.88 0.02
CA LEU A 19 -17.00 -5.30 -0.21
C LEU A 19 -17.26 -6.16 1.04
N TYR A 20 -17.31 -5.56 2.23
CA TYR A 20 -17.27 -6.27 3.51
C TYR A 20 -18.53 -6.08 4.33
N THR A 21 -18.82 -7.05 5.22
CA THR A 21 -19.80 -6.83 6.27
C THR A 21 -19.29 -5.78 7.26
N PRO A 22 -20.17 -5.06 7.98
CA PRO A 22 -19.73 -4.07 8.98
C PRO A 22 -18.79 -4.67 10.04
N GLU A 23 -19.06 -5.91 10.47
CA GLU A 23 -18.30 -6.61 11.48
C GLU A 23 -16.88 -6.97 10.98
N ASP A 24 -16.76 -7.53 9.79
CA ASP A 24 -15.49 -7.89 9.18
C ASP A 24 -14.65 -6.64 8.87
N LEU A 25 -15.29 -5.59 8.36
CA LEU A 25 -14.65 -4.30 8.11
C LEU A 25 -14.07 -3.72 9.39
N GLN A 26 -14.87 -3.66 10.47
CA GLN A 26 -14.43 -3.09 11.75
C GLN A 26 -13.24 -3.88 12.32
N ALA A 27 -13.33 -5.21 12.33
CA ALA A 27 -12.25 -6.07 12.81
C ALA A 27 -10.94 -5.86 12.02
N PHE A 28 -11.05 -5.70 10.70
CA PHE A 28 -9.89 -5.40 9.86
C PHE A 28 -9.30 -4.02 10.14
N LEU A 29 -10.14 -2.99 10.29
CA LEU A 29 -9.69 -1.63 10.59
C LEU A 29 -8.99 -1.56 11.95
N ASP A 30 -9.54 -2.21 12.97
CA ASP A 30 -8.94 -2.27 14.31
C ASP A 30 -7.56 -2.94 14.29
N ALA A 31 -7.41 -3.99 13.49
CA ALA A 31 -6.13 -4.70 13.37
C ALA A 31 -5.09 -3.97 12.52
N SER A 32 -5.51 -3.31 11.43
CA SER A 32 -4.60 -2.82 10.37
C SER A 32 -4.47 -1.30 10.30
N HIS A 33 -5.45 -0.56 10.82
CA HIS A 33 -5.54 0.91 10.73
C HIS A 33 -5.73 1.61 12.08
N SER A 34 -5.58 0.90 13.20
CA SER A 34 -5.58 1.52 14.53
C SER A 34 -4.30 2.34 14.77
N GLU A 35 -4.35 3.27 15.71
CA GLU A 35 -3.15 4.01 16.15
C GLU A 35 -2.05 3.07 16.65
N ALA A 36 -2.41 1.99 17.34
CA ALA A 36 -1.47 0.98 17.81
C ALA A 36 -0.76 0.26 16.65
N ALA A 37 -1.50 -0.08 15.59
CA ALA A 37 -0.93 -0.67 14.37
C ALA A 37 0.08 0.27 13.71
N TYR A 38 -0.25 1.55 13.57
CA TYR A 38 0.69 2.53 13.01
C TYR A 38 1.85 2.86 13.95
N ALA A 39 1.64 2.85 15.27
CA ALA A 39 2.74 3.01 16.22
C ALA A 39 3.78 1.88 16.11
N ALA A 40 3.32 0.65 15.92
CA ALA A 40 4.20 -0.49 15.68
C ALA A 40 5.01 -0.34 14.37
N LEU A 41 4.37 0.14 13.30
CA LEU A 41 5.04 0.39 12.02
C LEU A 41 6.05 1.55 12.08
N LEU A 42 5.87 2.50 12.99
CA LEU A 42 6.75 3.65 13.20
C LEU A 42 7.78 3.45 14.32
N SER A 43 7.85 2.26 14.91
CA SER A 43 8.86 1.96 15.94
C SER A 43 10.28 2.05 15.38
N ALA A 44 11.26 2.32 16.26
CA ALA A 44 12.65 2.51 15.84
C ALA A 44 13.25 1.27 15.13
N ASP A 45 12.79 0.07 15.49
CA ASP A 45 13.26 -1.19 14.91
C ASP A 45 12.38 -1.67 13.73
N SER A 46 11.43 -0.86 13.29
CA SER A 46 10.54 -1.22 12.17
C SER A 46 11.30 -1.23 10.85
N PRO A 47 11.18 -2.30 10.04
CA PRO A 47 11.79 -2.35 8.71
C PRO A 47 10.97 -1.60 7.66
N TYR A 48 9.92 -0.89 8.07
CA TYR A 48 9.00 -0.16 7.19
C TYR A 48 9.24 1.33 7.25
N ALA A 49 8.98 2.00 6.13
CA ALA A 49 8.93 3.45 6.05
C ALA A 49 7.53 3.91 5.63
N LEU A 50 7.09 5.03 6.19
CA LEU A 50 5.80 5.64 5.89
C LEU A 50 6.00 7.10 5.48
N TRP A 51 5.19 7.55 4.54
CA TRP A 51 5.12 8.94 4.05
C TRP A 51 3.70 9.45 4.13
N LEU A 52 3.57 10.71 4.45
CA LEU A 52 2.31 11.43 4.48
C LEU A 52 2.35 12.51 3.39
N ALA A 53 1.32 12.57 2.57
CA ALA A 53 1.11 13.68 1.65
C ALA A 53 0.14 14.66 2.28
N GLU A 54 0.53 15.94 2.30
CA GLU A 54 -0.27 17.02 2.86
C GLU A 54 -0.51 18.11 1.80
N ARG A 55 -1.68 18.74 1.88
CA ARG A 55 -2.04 19.91 1.11
C ARG A 55 -2.77 20.89 2.01
N ASP A 56 -2.28 22.11 2.10
CA ASP A 56 -2.84 23.18 2.94
C ASP A 56 -3.02 22.77 4.42
N GLY A 57 -2.05 21.98 4.93
CA GLY A 57 -2.06 21.49 6.32
C GLY A 57 -2.99 20.30 6.55
N GLN A 58 -3.59 19.74 5.52
CA GLN A 58 -4.44 18.55 5.60
C GLN A 58 -3.75 17.32 4.99
N ALA A 59 -3.81 16.19 5.70
CA ALA A 59 -3.38 14.92 5.18
C ALA A 59 -4.33 14.44 4.08
N ILE A 60 -3.80 14.23 2.88
CA ILE A 60 -4.57 13.85 1.68
C ILE A 60 -4.22 12.45 1.16
N GLY A 61 -3.16 11.85 1.65
CA GLY A 61 -2.73 10.51 1.24
C GLY A 61 -1.54 10.04 2.05
N TYR A 62 -1.25 8.76 1.95
CA TYR A 62 -0.08 8.15 2.59
C TYR A 62 0.45 6.98 1.79
N ALA A 63 1.70 6.61 2.08
CA ALA A 63 2.36 5.47 1.50
C ALA A 63 3.14 4.69 2.55
N GLN A 64 3.33 3.40 2.30
CA GLN A 64 4.13 2.49 3.11
C GLN A 64 4.96 1.59 2.21
N ALA A 65 6.24 1.45 2.51
CA ALA A 65 7.14 0.51 1.86
C ALA A 65 7.96 -0.27 2.88
N GLY A 66 8.52 -1.41 2.47
CA GLY A 66 9.34 -2.25 3.32
C GLY A 66 9.75 -3.55 2.65
N PRO A 67 10.20 -4.56 3.43
CA PRO A 67 10.49 -5.89 2.92
C PRO A 67 9.27 -6.54 2.29
N CYS A 68 9.48 -7.32 1.21
CA CYS A 68 8.38 -8.01 0.54
C CYS A 68 7.88 -9.19 1.37
N GLY A 69 6.55 -9.23 1.57
CA GLY A 69 5.84 -10.30 2.27
C GLY A 69 4.77 -10.99 1.41
N LEU A 70 4.76 -10.76 0.10
CA LEU A 70 3.77 -11.34 -0.79
C LEU A 70 3.98 -12.86 -0.98
N PRO A 71 2.89 -13.63 -1.12
CA PRO A 71 2.96 -15.09 -1.22
C PRO A 71 3.30 -15.55 -2.66
N HIS A 72 4.48 -15.19 -3.15
CA HIS A 72 4.97 -15.59 -4.47
C HIS A 72 6.30 -16.35 -4.34
N ALA A 73 6.46 -17.42 -5.11
CA ALA A 73 7.63 -18.29 -5.02
C ALA A 73 8.97 -17.61 -5.36
N ASP A 74 8.92 -16.55 -6.17
CA ASP A 74 10.11 -15.79 -6.60
C ASP A 74 10.49 -14.67 -5.62
N VAL A 75 9.70 -14.41 -4.56
CA VAL A 75 10.03 -13.37 -3.56
C VAL A 75 11.27 -13.80 -2.77
N ARG A 76 12.21 -12.87 -2.64
CA ARG A 76 13.47 -13.05 -1.92
C ARG A 76 13.55 -12.11 -0.73
N ALA A 77 14.43 -12.43 0.20
CA ALA A 77 14.61 -11.66 1.44
C ALA A 77 15.06 -10.20 1.19
N GLU A 78 15.80 -9.97 0.10
CA GLU A 78 16.26 -8.65 -0.31
C GLU A 78 15.25 -7.83 -1.09
N ASP A 79 14.12 -8.42 -1.50
CA ASP A 79 13.11 -7.73 -2.31
C ASP A 79 12.36 -6.68 -1.49
N GLY A 80 12.00 -5.59 -2.17
CA GLY A 80 11.19 -4.52 -1.61
C GLY A 80 9.73 -4.60 -2.02
N GLU A 81 8.86 -4.07 -1.18
CA GLU A 81 7.42 -4.00 -1.46
C GLU A 81 6.88 -2.59 -1.27
N ILE A 82 6.11 -2.14 -2.27
CA ILE A 82 5.21 -1.00 -2.15
C ILE A 82 3.93 -1.54 -1.51
N LYS A 83 3.81 -1.37 -0.19
CA LYS A 83 2.75 -2.03 0.60
C LYS A 83 1.42 -1.28 0.57
N ARG A 84 1.48 0.04 0.62
CA ARG A 84 0.30 0.91 0.62
C ARG A 84 0.60 2.18 -0.15
N LEU A 85 -0.35 2.61 -0.95
CA LEU A 85 -0.36 3.91 -1.61
C LEU A 85 -1.82 4.33 -1.77
N TYR A 86 -2.28 5.17 -0.86
CA TYR A 86 -3.66 5.62 -0.82
C TYR A 86 -3.75 7.14 -0.81
N LEU A 87 -4.70 7.63 -1.57
CA LEU A 87 -5.09 9.03 -1.61
C LEU A 87 -6.59 9.14 -1.37
N ARG A 88 -7.01 10.20 -0.70
CA ARG A 88 -8.41 10.59 -0.68
C ARG A 88 -8.90 10.78 -2.11
N GLY A 89 -10.17 10.45 -2.39
CA GLY A 89 -10.73 10.54 -3.73
C GLY A 89 -10.60 11.95 -4.35
N ASP A 90 -10.77 13.00 -3.53
CA ASP A 90 -10.64 14.41 -3.94
C ASP A 90 -9.18 14.87 -4.17
N ALA A 91 -8.21 14.06 -3.77
CA ALA A 91 -6.78 14.30 -3.97
C ALA A 91 -6.17 13.47 -5.11
N GLN A 92 -6.95 12.59 -5.73
CA GLN A 92 -6.49 11.84 -6.90
C GLN A 92 -6.24 12.78 -8.09
N ASN A 93 -5.32 12.38 -8.98
CA ASN A 93 -4.88 13.17 -10.13
C ASN A 93 -4.22 14.54 -9.80
N SER A 94 -3.89 14.79 -8.53
CA SER A 94 -3.22 16.03 -8.08
C SER A 94 -1.69 15.98 -8.20
N GLY A 95 -1.11 14.84 -8.56
CA GLY A 95 0.33 14.60 -8.51
C GLY A 95 0.83 14.02 -7.19
N ALA A 96 0.01 13.99 -6.12
CA ALA A 96 0.40 13.47 -4.81
C ALA A 96 0.77 11.97 -4.86
N GLY A 97 0.04 11.16 -5.63
CA GLY A 97 0.36 9.74 -5.82
C GLY A 97 1.73 9.52 -6.47
N ARG A 98 2.09 10.36 -7.44
CA ARG A 98 3.42 10.33 -8.03
C ARG A 98 4.50 10.70 -7.01
N ALA A 99 4.30 11.78 -6.25
CA ALA A 99 5.25 12.21 -5.24
C ALA A 99 5.49 11.14 -4.17
N LEU A 100 4.43 10.48 -3.69
CA LEU A 100 4.53 9.37 -2.75
C LEU A 100 5.26 8.17 -3.37
N MET A 101 4.95 7.81 -4.61
CA MET A 101 5.62 6.71 -5.31
C MET A 101 7.11 6.99 -5.51
N ASP A 102 7.47 8.20 -5.94
CA ASP A 102 8.86 8.61 -6.14
C ASP A 102 9.65 8.57 -4.81
N ALA A 103 9.04 8.99 -3.69
CA ALA A 103 9.63 8.90 -2.35
C ALA A 103 9.86 7.44 -1.91
N MET A 104 8.88 6.56 -2.11
CA MET A 104 9.03 5.12 -1.82
C MET A 104 10.15 4.50 -2.65
N LEU A 105 10.19 4.78 -3.96
CA LEU A 105 11.23 4.24 -4.86
C LEU A 105 12.62 4.71 -4.45
N THR A 106 12.76 5.98 -4.11
CA THR A 106 14.02 6.55 -3.61
C THR A 106 14.51 5.80 -2.38
N TRP A 107 13.61 5.54 -1.43
CA TRP A 107 13.95 4.83 -0.20
C TRP A 107 14.25 3.34 -0.46
N LEU A 108 13.40 2.65 -1.22
CA LEU A 108 13.57 1.22 -1.52
C LEU A 108 14.87 0.92 -2.27
N LEU A 109 15.37 1.87 -3.06
CA LEU A 109 16.57 1.69 -3.90
C LEU A 109 17.81 2.38 -3.32
N ALA A 110 17.73 2.93 -2.11
CA ALA A 110 18.85 3.66 -1.49
C ALA A 110 20.11 2.81 -1.31
N ASP A 111 19.95 1.53 -0.99
CA ASP A 111 21.06 0.57 -0.79
C ASP A 111 21.41 -0.21 -2.07
N GLY A 112 20.92 0.22 -3.20
CA GLY A 112 21.16 -0.39 -4.50
C GLY A 112 19.91 -0.99 -5.15
N PRO A 113 20.08 -1.50 -6.38
CA PRO A 113 18.96 -2.05 -7.14
C PRO A 113 18.45 -3.35 -6.50
N ARG A 114 17.13 -3.51 -6.46
CA ARG A 114 16.42 -4.70 -5.97
C ARG A 114 15.12 -4.93 -6.73
N THR A 115 14.64 -6.15 -6.76
CA THR A 115 13.31 -6.45 -7.27
C THR A 115 12.25 -5.78 -6.39
N LEU A 116 11.28 -5.13 -7.01
CA LEU A 116 10.18 -4.45 -6.34
C LEU A 116 8.87 -5.16 -6.63
N TRP A 117 8.05 -5.28 -5.60
CA TRP A 117 6.76 -5.93 -5.64
C TRP A 117 5.66 -5.01 -5.14
N LEU A 118 4.45 -5.29 -5.55
CA LEU A 118 3.22 -4.78 -4.94
C LEU A 118 2.06 -5.75 -5.20
N SER A 119 1.00 -5.61 -4.42
CA SER A 119 -0.30 -6.19 -4.77
C SER A 119 -1.33 -5.09 -5.00
N VAL A 120 -2.32 -5.41 -5.83
CA VAL A 120 -3.42 -4.51 -6.17
C VAL A 120 -4.69 -5.30 -6.41
N TRP A 121 -5.81 -4.80 -5.92
CA TRP A 121 -7.12 -5.42 -6.17
C TRP A 121 -7.39 -5.57 -7.66
N SER A 122 -7.86 -6.77 -8.06
CA SER A 122 -8.04 -7.13 -9.48
C SER A 122 -8.98 -6.21 -10.25
N GLU A 123 -9.87 -5.49 -9.56
CA GLU A 123 -10.78 -4.52 -10.18
C GLU A 123 -10.32 -3.06 -10.07
N ASN A 124 -9.16 -2.79 -9.44
CA ASN A 124 -8.60 -1.45 -9.37
C ASN A 124 -7.78 -1.12 -10.62
N TYR A 125 -8.46 -0.98 -11.74
CA TYR A 125 -7.85 -0.72 -13.05
C TYR A 125 -7.06 0.61 -13.09
N GLY A 126 -7.46 1.59 -12.29
CA GLY A 126 -6.76 2.87 -12.18
C GLY A 126 -5.37 2.71 -11.58
N ALA A 127 -5.27 1.99 -10.46
CA ALA A 127 -4.01 1.69 -9.81
C ALA A 127 -3.11 0.80 -10.70
N GLN A 128 -3.67 -0.21 -11.35
CA GLN A 128 -2.93 -1.07 -12.27
C GLN A 128 -2.26 -0.27 -13.39
N ARG A 129 -2.99 0.67 -14.02
CA ARG A 129 -2.43 1.57 -15.05
C ARG A 129 -1.37 2.52 -14.47
N PHE A 130 -1.56 2.97 -13.24
CA PHE A 130 -0.59 3.81 -12.54
C PHE A 130 0.73 3.06 -12.34
N TYR A 131 0.69 1.85 -11.79
CA TYR A 131 1.88 1.05 -11.51
C TYR A 131 2.59 0.56 -12.78
N ALA A 132 1.86 0.26 -13.85
CA ALA A 132 2.45 -0.10 -15.14
C ALA A 132 3.39 0.99 -15.70
N ARG A 133 3.09 2.28 -15.43
CA ARG A 133 3.96 3.40 -15.84
C ARG A 133 5.31 3.42 -15.12
N TYR A 134 5.43 2.70 -14.00
CA TYR A 134 6.68 2.54 -13.24
C TYR A 134 7.42 1.24 -13.61
N GLY A 135 6.99 0.55 -14.65
CA GLY A 135 7.62 -0.69 -15.11
C GLY A 135 7.28 -1.91 -14.25
N LEU A 136 6.21 -1.85 -13.46
CA LEU A 136 5.70 -2.99 -12.72
C LEU A 136 4.79 -3.81 -13.64
N GLU A 137 5.05 -5.11 -13.76
CA GLU A 137 4.36 -6.04 -14.63
C GLU A 137 3.67 -7.14 -13.82
N PHE A 138 2.56 -7.65 -14.33
CA PHE A 138 1.82 -8.74 -13.70
C PHE A 138 2.72 -9.97 -13.50
N ALA A 139 2.70 -10.51 -12.28
CA ALA A 139 3.52 -11.66 -11.90
C ALA A 139 2.71 -12.83 -11.33
N GLY A 140 1.48 -12.62 -10.91
CA GLY A 140 0.64 -13.67 -10.35
C GLY A 140 -0.55 -13.10 -9.59
N GLU A 141 -1.29 -13.97 -8.92
CA GLU A 141 -2.46 -13.60 -8.14
C GLU A 141 -2.57 -14.40 -6.84
N TYR A 142 -3.26 -13.84 -5.87
CA TYR A 142 -3.64 -14.52 -4.63
C TYR A 142 -4.96 -13.96 -4.11
N HIS A 143 -5.42 -14.44 -2.96
CA HIS A 143 -6.61 -13.92 -2.31
C HIS A 143 -6.24 -13.20 -1.03
N PHE A 144 -6.64 -11.94 -0.95
CA PHE A 144 -6.58 -11.16 0.29
C PHE A 144 -7.84 -11.42 1.11
N ILE A 145 -7.67 -11.75 2.39
CA ILE A 145 -8.76 -12.20 3.25
C ILE A 145 -9.14 -11.09 4.24
N VAL A 146 -10.42 -10.71 4.24
CA VAL A 146 -11.03 -9.86 5.27
C VAL A 146 -12.27 -10.58 5.77
N GLY A 147 -12.22 -11.12 6.97
CA GLY A 147 -13.30 -11.96 7.50
C GLY A 147 -13.59 -13.16 6.59
N ALA A 148 -14.82 -13.27 6.15
CA ALA A 148 -15.25 -14.31 5.19
C ALA A 148 -14.99 -13.94 3.72
N GLN A 149 -14.70 -12.67 3.43
CA GLN A 149 -14.48 -12.17 2.07
C GLN A 149 -13.08 -12.53 1.57
N ARG A 150 -13.01 -12.93 0.30
CA ARG A 150 -11.76 -13.29 -0.39
C ARG A 150 -11.62 -12.42 -1.63
N ASP A 151 -10.82 -11.36 -1.53
CA ASP A 151 -10.59 -10.45 -2.63
C ASP A 151 -9.46 -10.97 -3.53
N ARG A 152 -9.71 -10.99 -4.81
CA ARG A 152 -8.70 -11.38 -5.79
C ARG A 152 -7.71 -10.23 -5.96
N GLU A 153 -6.45 -10.48 -5.62
CA GLU A 153 -5.35 -9.54 -5.72
C GLU A 153 -4.37 -9.97 -6.80
N PHE A 154 -3.93 -9.02 -7.60
CA PHE A 154 -2.86 -9.22 -8.57
C PHE A 154 -1.53 -8.78 -7.97
N MET A 155 -0.51 -9.63 -8.08
CA MET A 155 0.87 -9.31 -7.75
C MET A 155 1.57 -8.76 -8.98
N TYR A 156 2.25 -7.65 -8.82
CA TYR A 156 3.07 -7.01 -9.83
C TYR A 156 4.51 -6.96 -9.36
N ARG A 157 5.45 -7.08 -10.29
CA ARG A 157 6.87 -6.93 -9.98
C ARG A 157 7.60 -6.10 -11.03
N ARG A 158 8.67 -5.46 -10.60
CA ARG A 158 9.70 -4.87 -11.44
C ARG A 158 11.03 -5.54 -11.09
N LEU A 159 11.58 -6.30 -12.03
CA LEU A 159 12.87 -6.95 -11.85
C LEU A 159 14.00 -5.92 -11.85
N VAL A 160 15.09 -6.29 -11.20
CA VAL A 160 16.36 -5.57 -11.31
C VAL A 160 16.83 -5.65 -12.77
N PRO A 161 17.21 -4.53 -13.39
CA PRO A 161 17.83 -4.54 -14.71
C PRO A 161 19.15 -5.33 -14.73
#